data_49a054e659bcf835180e9811015f180e
#
_entry.id   49a054e659bcf835180e9811015f180e
#
_cell.length_a   1.000
_cell.length_b   1.000
_cell.length_c   1.000
_cell.angle_alpha   90.00
_cell.angle_beta   90.00
_cell.angle_gamma   90.00
#
_symmetry.space_group_name_H-M   'P 1'
#
loop_
_entity.id
_entity.type
_entity.pdbx_description
1 polymer ?
#
loop_
_entity_poly.entity_id
_entity_poly.type
_entity_poly.pdbx_seq_one_letter_code
_entity_poly.pdbx_strand_id
1 'polypeptide(L)'
;MISEKMMRLAQGNSAIRAMFEEGNRLAALYGRENVYDFSLGNPNFPAPAQVKEAIYDILENEESTMVHGYMSNAGYEDVRTAIADSLNRRFGTDYTAGNIIMTVGAASGLNIILKTLLNPGDQVMAIAPYFVEYGNYVRNYDGELVIVPPTTADFQPDPKEVASRFTATLNEQHLERHTLVFLL
;
A
#
# COMPACT_ATOMS: atom_id res chain seq x y z
N MET A 1 -23.83 10.17 13.18
CA MET A 1 -23.18 11.46 12.83
C MET A 1 -21.88 11.13 12.14
N ILE A 2 -21.66 11.57 10.90
CA ILE A 2 -20.47 11.33 10.09
C ILE A 2 -19.70 12.64 10.02
N SER A 3 -18.36 12.62 10.13
CA SER A 3 -17.54 13.83 9.99
C SER A 3 -17.67 14.46 8.61
N GLU A 4 -17.56 15.77 8.50
CA GLU A 4 -17.63 16.48 7.21
C GLU A 4 -16.53 16.01 6.23
N LYS A 5 -15.33 15.69 6.75
CA LYS A 5 -14.24 15.12 5.98
C LYS A 5 -14.67 13.80 5.32
N MET A 6 -15.24 12.88 6.10
CA MET A 6 -15.69 11.59 5.59
C MET A 6 -16.87 11.73 4.64
N MET A 7 -17.77 12.68 4.88
CA MET A 7 -18.86 12.97 3.97
C MET A 7 -18.36 13.41 2.59
N ARG A 8 -17.37 14.32 2.55
CA ARG A 8 -16.74 14.74 1.29
C ARG A 8 -16.02 13.60 0.57
N LEU A 9 -15.28 12.77 1.31
CA LEU A 9 -14.58 11.61 0.75
C LEU A 9 -15.55 10.55 0.18
N ALA A 10 -16.67 10.31 0.86
CA ALA A 10 -17.68 9.36 0.42
C ALA A 10 -18.44 9.80 -0.84
N GLN A 11 -18.51 11.10 -1.12
CA GLN A 11 -19.12 11.63 -2.35
C GLN A 11 -18.19 11.50 -3.57
N GLY A 12 -16.90 11.28 -3.36
CA GLY A 12 -15.95 10.95 -4.42
C GLY A 12 -16.13 9.47 -4.82
N ASN A 13 -16.71 9.21 -5.98
CA ASN A 13 -16.83 7.85 -6.49
C ASN A 13 -15.42 7.27 -6.75
N SER A 14 -15.11 6.13 -6.14
CA SER A 14 -13.93 5.36 -6.53
C SER A 14 -14.13 4.82 -7.94
N ALA A 15 -13.28 5.24 -8.88
CA ALA A 15 -13.30 4.76 -10.25
C ALA A 15 -13.13 3.23 -10.33
N ILE A 16 -12.33 2.65 -9.44
CA ILE A 16 -12.14 1.20 -9.32
C ILE A 16 -13.46 0.51 -8.99
N ARG A 17 -14.20 1.04 -8.02
CA ARG A 17 -15.48 0.46 -7.63
C ARG A 17 -16.50 0.52 -8.77
N ALA A 18 -16.57 1.66 -9.45
CA ALA A 18 -17.46 1.82 -10.60
C ALA A 18 -17.11 0.85 -11.74
N MET A 19 -15.82 0.66 -12.03
CA MET A 19 -15.35 -0.31 -13.03
C MET A 19 -15.68 -1.75 -12.62
N PHE A 20 -15.50 -2.10 -11.36
CA PHE A 20 -15.81 -3.44 -10.85
C PHE A 20 -17.33 -3.73 -10.93
N GLU A 21 -18.16 -2.77 -10.52
CA GLU A 21 -19.62 -2.89 -10.59
C GLU A 21 -20.09 -3.02 -12.05
N GLU A 22 -19.50 -2.24 -12.98
CA GLU A 22 -19.78 -2.34 -14.41
C GLU A 22 -19.31 -3.67 -15.00
N GLY A 23 -18.14 -4.18 -14.62
CA GLY A 23 -17.66 -5.51 -15.01
C GLY A 23 -18.63 -6.62 -14.60
N ASN A 24 -19.15 -6.57 -13.38
CA ASN A 24 -20.16 -7.52 -12.91
C ASN A 24 -21.49 -7.40 -13.69
N ARG A 25 -21.92 -6.18 -14.01
CA ARG A 25 -23.11 -5.93 -14.83
C ARG A 25 -22.95 -6.52 -16.24
N LEU A 26 -21.80 -6.28 -16.88
CA LEU A 26 -21.51 -6.81 -18.20
C LEU A 26 -21.44 -8.34 -18.19
N ALA A 27 -20.80 -8.93 -17.17
CA ALA A 27 -20.75 -10.38 -17.01
C ALA A 27 -22.12 -11.02 -16.85
N ALA A 28 -23.07 -10.35 -16.20
CA ALA A 28 -24.44 -10.84 -16.09
C ALA A 28 -25.21 -10.78 -17.42
N LEU A 29 -24.88 -9.84 -18.30
CA LEU A 29 -25.54 -9.66 -19.60
C LEU A 29 -24.95 -10.54 -20.70
N TYR A 30 -23.63 -10.69 -20.73
CA TYR A 30 -22.92 -11.31 -21.86
C TYR A 30 -22.26 -12.65 -21.53
N GLY A 31 -22.32 -13.09 -20.27
CA GLY A 31 -21.56 -14.25 -19.77
C GLY A 31 -20.15 -13.82 -19.31
N ARG A 32 -19.69 -14.40 -18.19
CA ARG A 32 -18.42 -14.02 -17.57
C ARG A 32 -17.21 -14.36 -18.46
N GLU A 33 -17.33 -15.39 -19.27
CA GLU A 33 -16.31 -15.81 -20.23
C GLU A 33 -16.08 -14.82 -21.38
N ASN A 34 -17.01 -13.89 -21.59
CA ASN A 34 -16.96 -12.87 -22.63
C ASN A 34 -16.57 -11.47 -22.08
N VAL A 35 -16.28 -11.36 -20.77
CA VAL A 35 -15.90 -10.11 -20.14
C VAL A 35 -14.48 -10.20 -19.57
N TYR A 36 -13.60 -9.40 -20.12
CA TYR A 36 -12.20 -9.30 -19.69
C TYR A 36 -12.10 -8.16 -18.68
N ASP A 37 -12.18 -8.51 -17.40
CA ASP A 37 -12.19 -7.55 -16.30
C ASP A 37 -10.76 -7.29 -15.80
N PHE A 38 -10.27 -6.07 -16.03
CA PHE A 38 -8.97 -5.56 -15.56
C PHE A 38 -9.10 -4.53 -14.44
N SER A 39 -10.26 -4.44 -13.79
CA SER A 39 -10.52 -3.43 -12.75
C SER A 39 -9.78 -3.70 -11.45
N LEU A 40 -9.60 -4.97 -11.08
CA LEU A 40 -8.92 -5.39 -9.85
C LEU A 40 -7.76 -6.33 -10.17
N GLY A 41 -6.61 -6.08 -9.55
CA GLY A 41 -5.43 -6.92 -9.65
C GLY A 41 -5.51 -8.17 -8.76
N ASN A 42 -6.52 -9.02 -8.98
CA ASN A 42 -6.63 -10.28 -8.26
C ASN A 42 -5.55 -11.28 -8.72
N PRO A 43 -4.90 -12.00 -7.78
CA PRO A 43 -4.01 -13.09 -8.13
C PRO A 43 -4.77 -14.16 -8.93
N ASN A 44 -4.21 -14.60 -10.05
CA ASN A 44 -4.75 -15.68 -10.87
C ASN A 44 -3.92 -16.99 -10.77
N PHE A 45 -2.91 -16.99 -9.92
CA PHE A 45 -2.14 -18.17 -9.56
C PHE A 45 -2.48 -18.62 -8.15
N PRO A 46 -2.65 -19.92 -7.89
CA PRO A 46 -2.89 -20.43 -6.55
C PRO A 46 -1.67 -20.16 -5.66
N ALA A 47 -1.92 -19.96 -4.37
CA ALA A 47 -0.84 -19.90 -3.39
C ALA A 47 -0.07 -21.24 -3.37
N PRO A 48 1.25 -21.24 -3.11
CA PRO A 48 2.03 -22.45 -2.91
C PRO A 48 1.38 -23.37 -1.86
N ALA A 49 1.45 -24.69 -2.07
CA ALA A 49 0.85 -25.68 -1.17
C ALA A 49 1.34 -25.52 0.28
N GLN A 50 2.60 -25.14 0.45
CA GLN A 50 3.25 -24.88 1.74
C GLN A 50 2.52 -23.85 2.60
N VAL A 51 1.84 -22.86 1.97
CA VAL A 51 1.05 -21.86 2.73
C VAL A 51 -0.11 -22.53 3.46
N LYS A 52 -0.83 -23.43 2.77
CA LYS A 52 -1.93 -24.20 3.36
C LYS A 52 -1.42 -25.16 4.42
N GLU A 53 -0.35 -25.87 4.14
CA GLU A 53 0.28 -26.82 5.06
C GLU A 53 0.71 -26.14 6.36
N ALA A 54 1.39 -24.97 6.26
CA ALA A 54 1.81 -24.21 7.44
C ALA A 54 0.62 -23.72 8.28
N ILE A 55 -0.48 -23.30 7.65
CA ILE A 55 -1.69 -22.88 8.39
C ILE A 55 -2.29 -24.07 9.16
N TYR A 56 -2.38 -25.24 8.54
CA TYR A 56 -2.89 -26.44 9.23
C TYR A 56 -1.96 -26.88 10.35
N ASP A 57 -0.65 -26.85 10.14
CA ASP A 57 0.35 -27.20 11.14
C ASP A 57 0.23 -26.32 12.40
N ILE A 58 0.10 -25.02 12.21
CA ILE A 58 -0.12 -24.09 13.32
C ILE A 58 -1.42 -24.39 14.06
N LEU A 59 -2.52 -24.63 13.35
CA LEU A 59 -3.82 -24.88 13.97
C LEU A 59 -3.90 -26.23 14.71
N GLU A 60 -3.14 -27.22 14.26
CA GLU A 60 -3.14 -28.55 14.85
C GLU A 60 -2.13 -28.69 15.99
N ASN A 61 -0.99 -28.04 15.94
CA ASN A 61 0.14 -28.28 16.80
C ASN A 61 0.44 -27.18 17.81
N GLU A 62 -0.05 -25.94 17.56
CA GLU A 62 0.16 -24.84 18.50
C GLU A 62 -1.00 -24.67 19.47
N GLU A 63 -0.68 -24.21 20.70
CA GLU A 63 -1.70 -23.92 21.70
C GLU A 63 -2.69 -22.85 21.22
N SER A 64 -3.99 -23.17 21.27
CA SER A 64 -5.05 -22.28 20.79
C SER A 64 -5.02 -20.88 21.42
N THR A 65 -4.68 -20.78 22.70
CA THR A 65 -4.55 -19.51 23.42
C THR A 65 -3.36 -18.69 22.92
N MET A 66 -2.34 -19.31 22.39
CA MET A 66 -1.19 -18.65 21.78
C MET A 66 -1.51 -18.17 20.36
N VAL A 67 -2.14 -19.04 19.55
CA VAL A 67 -2.51 -18.73 18.17
C VAL A 67 -3.53 -17.58 18.11
N HIS A 68 -4.47 -17.54 19.05
CA HIS A 68 -5.55 -16.55 19.11
C HIS A 68 -5.32 -15.45 20.15
N GLY A 69 -4.17 -15.45 20.80
CA GLY A 69 -3.78 -14.48 21.82
C GLY A 69 -3.25 -13.16 21.27
N TYR A 70 -3.01 -12.21 22.15
CA TYR A 70 -2.31 -10.99 21.83
C TYR A 70 -0.81 -11.25 21.68
N MET A 71 -0.20 -10.56 20.72
CA MET A 71 1.25 -10.52 20.53
C MET A 71 1.80 -9.12 20.82
N SER A 72 3.12 -8.94 20.75
CA SER A 72 3.76 -7.64 20.81
C SER A 72 3.27 -6.75 19.66
N ASN A 73 3.27 -5.41 19.85
CA ASN A 73 2.80 -4.46 18.84
C ASN A 73 3.54 -4.57 17.49
N ALA A 74 4.80 -4.99 17.52
CA ALA A 74 5.60 -5.18 16.31
C ALA A 74 5.40 -6.55 15.64
N GLY A 75 4.71 -7.48 16.28
CA GLY A 75 4.58 -8.88 15.87
C GLY A 75 5.54 -9.81 16.61
N TYR A 76 5.43 -11.13 16.40
CA TYR A 76 6.31 -12.14 17.00
C TYR A 76 7.77 -11.91 16.61
N GLU A 77 8.67 -11.99 17.58
CA GLU A 77 10.10 -11.67 17.38
C GLU A 77 10.80 -12.69 16.50
N ASP A 78 10.50 -13.96 16.66
CA ASP A 78 11.04 -15.06 15.84
C ASP A 78 10.65 -14.90 14.36
N VAL A 79 9.39 -14.55 14.09
CA VAL A 79 8.90 -14.25 12.72
C VAL A 79 9.62 -13.04 12.14
N ARG A 80 9.77 -11.96 12.90
CA ARG A 80 10.48 -10.76 12.47
C ARG A 80 11.97 -11.03 12.22
N THR A 81 12.59 -11.87 13.05
CA THR A 81 13.97 -12.33 12.85
C THR A 81 14.11 -13.14 11.57
N ALA A 82 13.22 -14.10 11.32
CA ALA A 82 13.24 -14.90 10.09
C ALA A 82 13.08 -14.04 8.84
N ILE A 83 12.25 -13.00 8.89
CA ILE A 83 12.09 -12.03 7.80
C ILE A 83 13.38 -11.22 7.60
N ALA A 84 13.95 -10.67 8.67
CA ALA A 84 15.20 -9.92 8.61
C ALA A 84 16.34 -10.75 8.01
N ASP A 85 16.51 -11.99 8.48
CA ASP A 85 17.51 -12.93 7.95
C ASP A 85 17.29 -13.23 6.46
N SER A 86 16.04 -13.37 6.04
CA SER A 86 15.70 -13.59 4.62
C SER A 86 16.07 -12.38 3.77
N LEU A 87 15.79 -11.17 4.23
CA LEU A 87 16.17 -9.93 3.55
C LEU A 87 17.68 -9.78 3.47
N ASN A 88 18.38 -10.03 4.57
CA ASN A 88 19.84 -9.97 4.63
C ASN A 88 20.51 -10.93 3.64
N ARG A 89 20.04 -12.17 3.57
CA ARG A 89 20.55 -13.15 2.60
C ARG A 89 20.28 -12.77 1.15
N ARG A 90 19.12 -12.17 0.86
CA ARG A 90 18.70 -11.87 -0.52
C ARG A 90 19.27 -10.57 -1.05
N PHE A 91 19.44 -9.59 -0.19
CA PHE A 91 19.76 -8.20 -0.59
C PHE A 91 21.05 -7.67 0.02
N GLY A 92 21.76 -8.45 0.86
CA GLY A 92 23.01 -8.00 1.49
C GLY A 92 22.80 -6.89 2.51
N THR A 93 21.64 -6.85 3.17
CA THR A 93 21.31 -5.90 4.24
C THR A 93 21.74 -6.45 5.61
N ASP A 94 21.64 -5.63 6.66
CA ASP A 94 22.00 -5.96 8.05
C ASP A 94 20.83 -5.76 9.03
N TYR A 95 19.60 -6.03 8.58
CA TYR A 95 18.42 -5.88 9.40
C TYR A 95 18.37 -6.87 10.56
N THR A 96 17.73 -6.43 11.63
CA THR A 96 17.38 -7.24 12.80
C THR A 96 15.88 -7.26 13.00
N ALA A 97 15.35 -8.06 13.92
CA ALA A 97 13.94 -8.02 14.30
C ALA A 97 13.47 -6.62 14.71
N GLY A 98 14.36 -5.78 15.25
CA GLY A 98 14.08 -4.40 15.63
C GLY A 98 13.74 -3.47 14.45
N ASN A 99 14.13 -3.85 13.24
CA ASN A 99 13.83 -3.08 12.01
C ASN A 99 12.55 -3.52 11.30
N ILE A 100 11.89 -4.57 11.80
CA ILE A 100 10.70 -5.16 11.18
C ILE A 100 9.46 -4.92 12.03
N ILE A 101 8.39 -4.49 11.39
CA ILE A 101 7.06 -4.35 11.99
C ILE A 101 6.06 -5.10 11.11
N MET A 102 5.30 -6.01 11.72
CA MET A 102 4.26 -6.76 11.02
C MET A 102 3.00 -5.90 10.86
N THR A 103 2.40 -5.95 9.67
CA THR A 103 1.16 -5.23 9.37
C THR A 103 0.17 -6.13 8.64
N VAL A 104 -1.10 -5.77 8.67
CA VAL A 104 -2.16 -6.49 7.95
C VAL A 104 -2.16 -6.03 6.48
N GLY A 105 -1.17 -6.50 5.72
CA GLY A 105 -0.98 -6.17 4.31
C GLY A 105 -0.37 -4.78 4.07
N ALA A 106 -0.01 -4.52 2.81
CA ALA A 106 0.67 -3.30 2.39
C ALA A 106 -0.16 -2.02 2.66
N ALA A 107 -1.48 -2.08 2.47
CA ALA A 107 -2.35 -0.94 2.73
C ALA A 107 -2.28 -0.46 4.20
N SER A 108 -2.26 -1.41 5.15
CA SER A 108 -2.08 -1.10 6.57
C SER A 108 -0.70 -0.49 6.83
N GLY A 109 0.35 -1.10 6.27
CA GLY A 109 1.72 -0.58 6.41
C GLY A 109 1.85 0.85 5.89
N LEU A 110 1.32 1.14 4.71
CA LEU A 110 1.33 2.49 4.14
C LEU A 110 0.55 3.49 5.00
N ASN A 111 -0.63 3.12 5.48
CA ASN A 111 -1.41 4.00 6.37
C ASN A 111 -0.67 4.29 7.69
N ILE A 112 0.03 3.30 8.26
CA ILE A 112 0.84 3.49 9.47
C ILE A 112 1.99 4.46 9.20
N ILE A 113 2.73 4.27 8.10
CA ILE A 113 3.85 5.14 7.72
C ILE A 113 3.36 6.57 7.48
N LEU A 114 2.32 6.74 6.66
CA LEU A 114 1.78 8.06 6.36
C LEU A 114 1.26 8.75 7.62
N LYS A 115 0.56 8.01 8.50
CA LYS A 115 0.11 8.53 9.81
C LYS A 115 1.28 9.00 10.68
N THR A 116 2.41 8.30 10.62
CA THR A 116 3.57 8.59 11.46
C THR A 116 4.38 9.79 10.94
N LEU A 117 4.43 9.95 9.62
CA LEU A 117 5.33 10.93 8.98
C LEU A 117 4.65 12.23 8.59
N LEU A 118 3.36 12.21 8.20
CA LEU A 118 2.71 13.38 7.62
C LEU A 118 2.12 14.31 8.66
N ASN A 119 2.36 15.61 8.43
CA ASN A 119 1.57 16.69 8.96
C ASN A 119 0.54 17.16 7.91
N PRO A 120 -0.53 17.87 8.30
CA PRO A 120 -1.44 18.47 7.32
C PRO A 120 -0.71 19.36 6.32
N GLY A 121 -0.94 19.11 5.03
CA GLY A 121 -0.29 19.81 3.92
C GLY A 121 1.07 19.24 3.47
N ASP A 122 1.62 18.24 4.16
CA ASP A 122 2.82 17.55 3.68
C ASP A 122 2.54 16.83 2.36
N GLN A 123 3.55 16.76 1.50
CA GLN A 123 3.41 16.19 0.17
C GLN A 123 4.00 14.79 0.09
N VAL A 124 3.29 13.93 -0.64
CA VAL A 124 3.72 12.56 -0.96
C VAL A 124 3.82 12.43 -2.46
N MET A 125 4.99 12.05 -2.96
CA MET A 125 5.22 11.87 -4.39
C MET A 125 4.95 10.44 -4.83
N ALA A 126 4.16 10.26 -5.89
CA ALA A 126 3.95 8.99 -6.55
C ALA A 126 4.37 9.07 -8.02
N ILE A 127 5.12 8.08 -8.48
CA ILE A 127 5.54 7.97 -9.89
C ILE A 127 4.48 7.17 -10.64
N ALA A 128 3.93 7.76 -11.69
CA ALA A 128 2.93 7.09 -12.52
C ALA A 128 3.57 6.11 -13.53
N PRO A 129 2.90 4.98 -13.85
CA PRO A 129 1.60 4.55 -13.31
C PRO A 129 1.69 4.06 -11.86
N TYR A 130 0.75 4.42 -11.02
CA TYR A 130 0.73 4.08 -9.60
C TYR A 130 -0.63 3.52 -9.18
N PHE A 131 -0.69 2.90 -8.01
CA PHE A 131 -1.94 2.39 -7.45
C PHE A 131 -2.81 3.56 -6.95
N VAL A 132 -4.00 3.71 -7.54
CA VAL A 132 -4.86 4.90 -7.33
C VAL A 132 -5.26 5.13 -5.86
N GLU A 133 -5.27 4.08 -5.03
CA GLU A 133 -5.61 4.20 -3.61
C GLU A 133 -4.56 4.98 -2.80
N TYR A 134 -3.35 5.19 -3.33
CA TYR A 134 -2.35 6.04 -2.67
C TYR A 134 -2.90 7.44 -2.40
N GLY A 135 -3.69 7.99 -3.32
CA GLY A 135 -4.36 9.27 -3.14
C GLY A 135 -5.33 9.28 -1.93
N ASN A 136 -6.03 8.17 -1.69
CA ASN A 136 -6.91 8.03 -0.54
C ASN A 136 -6.11 7.90 0.76
N TYR A 137 -5.04 7.10 0.76
CA TYR A 137 -4.18 6.93 1.95
C TYR A 137 -3.54 8.24 2.37
N VAL A 138 -3.03 9.03 1.43
CA VAL A 138 -2.42 10.34 1.69
C VAL A 138 -3.45 11.33 2.25
N ARG A 139 -4.63 11.43 1.61
CA ARG A 139 -5.72 12.32 2.06
C ARG A 139 -6.30 11.95 3.42
N ASN A 140 -6.22 10.69 3.84
CA ASN A 140 -6.64 10.27 5.18
C ASN A 140 -5.91 11.05 6.28
N TYR A 141 -4.68 11.46 6.01
CA TYR A 141 -3.79 12.16 6.96
C TYR A 141 -3.53 13.61 6.55
N ASP A 142 -4.45 14.21 5.77
CA ASP A 142 -4.41 15.60 5.33
C ASP A 142 -3.17 15.97 4.51
N GLY A 143 -2.52 14.97 3.91
CA GLY A 143 -1.42 15.16 2.97
C GLY A 143 -1.91 15.40 1.53
N GLU A 144 -1.00 15.82 0.67
CA GLU A 144 -1.22 16.07 -0.75
C GLU A 144 -0.44 15.09 -1.61
N LEU A 145 -1.10 14.48 -2.62
CA LEU A 145 -0.43 13.59 -3.56
C LEU A 145 0.11 14.37 -4.76
N VAL A 146 1.43 14.36 -4.92
CA VAL A 146 2.12 14.91 -6.10
C VAL A 146 2.42 13.80 -7.08
N ILE A 147 1.91 13.89 -8.30
CA ILE A 147 2.08 12.86 -9.33
C ILE A 147 3.21 13.25 -10.27
N VAL A 148 4.19 12.36 -10.42
CA VAL A 148 5.21 12.44 -11.47
C VAL A 148 4.73 11.63 -12.67
N PRO A 149 4.41 12.26 -13.82
CA PRO A 149 3.96 11.55 -15.00
C PRO A 149 5.08 10.72 -15.62
N PRO A 150 4.76 9.60 -16.29
CA PRO A 150 5.74 8.89 -17.09
C PRO A 150 6.07 9.73 -18.33
N THR A 151 7.34 10.03 -18.55
CA THR A 151 7.81 10.79 -19.72
C THR A 151 8.47 9.91 -20.77
N THR A 152 8.71 8.65 -20.44
CA THR A 152 9.36 7.67 -21.30
C THR A 152 8.36 6.59 -21.77
N ALA A 153 8.58 6.04 -22.96
CA ALA A 153 7.72 4.99 -23.52
C ALA A 153 7.76 3.68 -22.72
N ASP A 154 8.80 3.47 -21.92
CA ASP A 154 9.01 2.29 -21.06
C ASP A 154 8.54 2.53 -19.62
N PHE A 155 7.84 3.64 -19.36
CA PHE A 155 7.33 4.04 -18.04
C PHE A 155 8.40 4.20 -16.95
N GLN A 156 9.67 4.42 -17.33
CA GLN A 156 10.70 4.72 -16.35
C GLN A 156 10.52 6.15 -15.82
N PRO A 157 10.81 6.39 -14.53
CA PRO A 157 10.77 7.74 -13.99
C PRO A 157 11.84 8.63 -14.65
N ASP A 158 11.46 9.81 -15.07
CA ASP A 158 12.42 10.82 -15.56
C ASP A 158 13.02 11.56 -14.35
N PRO A 159 14.33 11.46 -14.13
CA PRO A 159 14.98 12.15 -13.02
C PRO A 159 14.80 13.67 -13.04
N LYS A 160 14.64 14.27 -14.22
CA LYS A 160 14.43 15.72 -14.37
C LYS A 160 13.02 16.11 -13.91
N GLU A 161 12.00 15.33 -14.29
CA GLU A 161 10.63 15.54 -13.82
C GLU A 161 10.52 15.35 -12.30
N VAL A 162 11.14 14.30 -11.77
CA VAL A 162 11.21 14.07 -10.32
C VAL A 162 11.85 15.29 -9.64
N ALA A 163 13.02 15.73 -10.10
CA ALA A 163 13.72 16.86 -9.52
C ALA A 163 12.93 18.17 -9.63
N SER A 164 12.25 18.42 -10.76
CA SER A 164 11.45 19.64 -10.96
C SER A 164 10.28 19.71 -9.99
N ARG A 165 9.57 18.59 -9.77
CA ARG A 165 8.46 18.51 -8.80
C ARG A 165 8.95 18.69 -7.38
N PHE A 166 10.09 18.07 -7.05
CA PHE A 166 10.74 18.23 -5.75
C PHE A 166 11.12 19.69 -5.48
N THR A 167 11.74 20.37 -6.46
CA THR A 167 12.16 21.78 -6.34
C THR A 167 10.97 22.71 -6.23
N ALA A 168 9.90 22.50 -7.01
CA ALA A 168 8.68 23.30 -6.94
C ALA A 168 8.07 23.22 -5.53
N THR A 169 7.97 22.02 -4.99
CA THR A 169 7.49 21.78 -3.61
C THR A 169 8.30 22.53 -2.56
N LEU A 170 9.62 22.50 -2.66
CA LEU A 170 10.50 23.20 -1.71
C LEU A 170 10.41 24.73 -1.82
N ASN A 171 10.11 25.27 -3.00
CA ASN A 171 10.04 26.73 -3.23
C ASN A 171 8.68 27.32 -2.84
N GLU A 172 7.59 26.55 -2.92
CA GLU A 172 6.24 27.02 -2.60
C GLU A 172 5.97 27.02 -1.08
N GLN A 173 6.69 26.24 -0.34
CA GLN A 173 6.48 26.07 1.10
C GLN A 173 7.71 26.56 1.84
N HIS A 174 7.58 27.62 2.61
CA HIS A 174 8.65 28.12 3.50
C HIS A 174 9.23 26.99 4.38
N LEU A 175 10.46 26.71 4.19
CA LEU A 175 11.39 25.63 4.57
C LEU A 175 11.44 25.18 6.06
N GLU A 176 10.35 25.06 6.78
CA GLU A 176 10.50 24.69 8.20
C GLU A 176 10.15 23.24 8.58
N ARG A 177 9.84 22.35 7.73
CA ARG A 177 9.69 20.88 7.93
C ARG A 177 8.67 20.33 6.93
N HIS A 178 9.10 19.84 5.81
CA HIS A 178 8.24 19.04 4.94
C HIS A 178 8.83 17.64 4.79
N THR A 179 8.01 16.65 5.11
CA THR A 179 8.36 15.25 4.89
C THR A 179 7.91 14.87 3.49
N LEU A 180 8.86 14.58 2.61
CA LEU A 180 8.58 14.02 1.31
C LEU A 180 8.69 12.50 1.38
N VAL A 181 7.61 11.80 1.10
CA VAL A 181 7.55 10.34 1.04
C VAL A 181 7.43 9.91 -0.42
N PHE A 182 8.30 9.02 -0.86
CA PHE A 182 8.20 8.42 -2.19
C PHE A 182 7.40 7.11 -2.12
N LEU A 183 6.39 6.98 -2.97
CA LEU A 183 5.67 5.74 -3.22
C LEU A 183 6.03 5.25 -4.62
N LEU A 184 6.64 4.09 -4.68
CA LEU A 184 7.04 3.40 -5.92
C LEU A 184 6.03 2.32 -6.28
#